data_062a4b2003d5f8cf35e4dca3bba61349
#
_entry.id   062a4b2003d5f8cf35e4dca3bba61349
#
_cell.length_a   1.000
_cell.length_b   1.000
_cell.length_c   1.000
_cell.angle_alpha   90.00
_cell.angle_beta   90.00
_cell.angle_gamma   90.00
#
_symmetry.space_group_name_H-M   'P 1'
#
loop_
_entity.id
_entity.type
_entity.pdbx_description
1 polymer ?
#
loop_
_entity_poly.entity_id
_entity_poly.type
_entity_poly.pdbx_seq_one_letter_code
_entity_poly.pdbx_strand_id
1 'polypeptide(L)'
;MYPSPETIVLRRAVFLDRDGVLNLPVVRDGKPYPPATVEEFTIYPEAAETCRMLKDAGFLLVVATNQPDVGRGTQRREVVEAMHAKLQRELPLDRIEVSYDGGGEKPPSEFRKPRPGMLLRAAQELGLDLAACWMVGDRWRDIDCGHAAGCRTVFINRGYAEKLRQAPDFRVANLTEAARIIVEHTRPATKLSSGNS
;
A
#
# COMPACT_ATOMS: atom_id res chain seq x y z
N MET A 1 -36.38 -25.68 -1.88
CA MET A 1 -34.91 -25.92 -1.73
C MET A 1 -34.27 -24.53 -1.70
N TYR A 2 -33.86 -24.03 -0.53
CA TYR A 2 -33.17 -22.72 -0.40
C TYR A 2 -31.71 -22.93 -0.84
N PRO A 3 -31.13 -22.02 -1.64
CA PRO A 3 -29.71 -22.09 -1.95
C PRO A 3 -28.92 -21.98 -0.66
N SER A 4 -27.92 -22.85 -0.53
CA SER A 4 -26.95 -22.79 0.58
C SER A 4 -26.30 -21.38 0.63
N PRO A 5 -26.09 -20.78 1.80
CA PRO A 5 -25.39 -19.50 1.87
C PRO A 5 -23.99 -19.68 1.28
N GLU A 6 -23.71 -18.97 0.21
CA GLU A 6 -22.35 -18.91 -0.35
C GLU A 6 -21.40 -18.43 0.74
N THR A 7 -20.40 -19.24 1.07
CA THR A 7 -19.36 -18.88 2.01
C THR A 7 -18.56 -17.73 1.39
N ILE A 8 -18.79 -16.50 1.85
CA ILE A 8 -18.00 -15.34 1.42
C ILE A 8 -16.58 -15.55 1.94
N VAL A 9 -15.68 -15.95 1.06
CA VAL A 9 -14.24 -16.01 1.37
C VAL A 9 -13.70 -14.61 1.21
N LEU A 10 -13.45 -13.92 2.34
CA LEU A 10 -12.79 -12.63 2.32
C LEU A 10 -11.35 -12.79 1.82
N ARG A 11 -10.95 -11.88 0.96
CA ARG A 11 -9.63 -11.85 0.33
C ARG A 11 -8.66 -11.08 1.22
N ARG A 12 -7.37 -11.25 0.99
CA ARG A 12 -6.31 -10.53 1.69
C ARG A 12 -5.45 -9.75 0.70
N ALA A 13 -4.92 -8.63 1.14
CA ALA A 13 -4.11 -7.74 0.32
C ALA A 13 -2.84 -7.28 1.03
N VAL A 14 -1.85 -6.91 0.24
CA VAL A 14 -0.75 -6.06 0.68
C VAL A 14 -0.97 -4.69 0.06
N PHE A 15 -1.18 -3.70 0.92
CA PHE A 15 -1.17 -2.30 0.54
C PHE A 15 0.28 -1.83 0.50
N LEU A 16 0.68 -1.21 -0.60
CA LEU A 16 2.04 -0.76 -0.85
C LEU A 16 2.05 0.75 -1.07
N ASP A 17 2.88 1.49 -0.33
CA ASP A 17 3.16 2.85 -0.78
C ASP A 17 3.92 2.80 -2.11
N ARG A 18 3.93 3.90 -2.83
CA ARG A 18 4.57 4.02 -4.13
C ARG A 18 6.03 4.45 -3.99
N ASP A 19 6.23 5.70 -3.59
CA ASP A 19 7.55 6.32 -3.54
C ASP A 19 8.34 5.82 -2.32
N GLY A 20 9.52 5.26 -2.55
CA GLY A 20 10.33 4.63 -1.51
C GLY A 20 10.01 3.15 -1.23
N VAL A 21 8.92 2.62 -1.78
CA VAL A 21 8.53 1.20 -1.69
C VAL A 21 8.64 0.50 -3.04
N LEU A 22 7.93 0.99 -4.06
CA LEU A 22 7.90 0.42 -5.40
C LEU A 22 8.86 1.12 -6.36
N ASN A 23 9.06 2.42 -6.19
CA ASN A 23 10.00 3.20 -6.99
C ASN A 23 10.97 4.00 -6.12
N LEU A 24 12.12 4.33 -6.71
CA LEU A 24 13.12 5.17 -6.10
C LEU A 24 12.57 6.59 -5.92
N PRO A 25 12.63 7.16 -4.70
CA PRO A 25 12.37 8.59 -4.52
C PRO A 25 13.56 9.40 -4.97
N VAL A 26 13.33 10.66 -5.31
CA VAL A 26 14.41 11.64 -5.51
C VAL A 26 14.79 12.20 -4.14
N VAL A 27 15.99 11.90 -3.66
CA VAL A 27 16.45 12.40 -2.35
C VAL A 27 17.16 13.75 -2.54
N ARG A 28 16.69 14.80 -1.85
CA ARG A 28 17.31 16.13 -1.79
C ARG A 28 17.39 16.53 -0.32
N ASP A 29 18.59 16.93 0.14
CA ASP A 29 18.83 17.33 1.53
C ASP A 29 18.32 16.31 2.56
N GLY A 30 18.52 15.02 2.30
CA GLY A 30 18.07 13.92 3.17
C GLY A 30 16.55 13.70 3.23
N LYS A 31 15.78 14.40 2.37
CA LYS A 31 14.32 14.27 2.26
C LYS A 31 13.93 13.61 0.95
N PRO A 32 13.01 12.64 0.97
CA PRO A 32 12.49 12.03 -0.24
C PRO A 32 11.41 12.90 -0.88
N TYR A 33 11.50 13.02 -2.19
CA TYR A 33 10.53 13.66 -3.07
C TYR A 33 10.07 12.67 -4.14
N PRO A 34 8.82 12.78 -4.63
CA PRO A 34 8.39 12.00 -5.78
C PRO A 34 9.17 12.43 -7.03
N PRO A 35 9.38 11.54 -8.01
CA PRO A 35 9.90 11.91 -9.33
C PRO A 35 9.03 12.97 -10.00
N ALA A 36 9.66 13.93 -10.67
CA ALA A 36 8.95 15.02 -11.34
C ALA A 36 8.45 14.62 -12.73
N THR A 37 9.12 13.68 -13.41
CA THR A 37 8.77 13.22 -14.76
C THR A 37 8.71 11.69 -14.82
N VAL A 38 8.10 11.17 -15.91
CA VAL A 38 8.02 9.72 -16.14
C VAL A 38 9.40 9.11 -16.41
N GLU A 39 10.33 9.89 -16.97
CA GLU A 39 11.72 9.48 -17.24
C GLU A 39 12.51 9.29 -15.94
N GLU A 40 12.28 10.15 -14.94
CA GLU A 40 12.87 10.03 -13.61
C GLU A 40 12.25 8.89 -12.80
N PHE A 41 11.07 8.40 -13.20
CA PHE A 41 10.33 7.38 -12.45
C PHE A 41 10.97 6.00 -12.66
N THR A 42 11.82 5.61 -11.72
CA THR A 42 12.56 4.34 -11.73
C THR A 42 11.97 3.38 -10.71
N ILE A 43 11.45 2.24 -11.17
CA ILE A 43 10.96 1.15 -10.33
C ILE A 43 12.18 0.43 -9.72
N TYR A 44 12.08 0.02 -8.44
CA TYR A 44 13.13 -0.77 -7.81
C TYR A 44 13.35 -2.08 -8.57
N PRO A 45 14.61 -2.51 -8.80
CA PRO A 45 14.91 -3.72 -9.56
C PRO A 45 14.24 -4.98 -9.01
N GLU A 46 14.14 -5.06 -7.67
CA GLU A 46 13.51 -6.19 -6.98
C GLU A 46 11.99 -6.17 -6.98
N ALA A 47 11.34 -5.06 -7.34
CA ALA A 47 9.90 -4.88 -7.16
C ALA A 47 9.07 -5.90 -7.93
N ALA A 48 9.42 -6.21 -9.17
CA ALA A 48 8.65 -7.13 -10.01
C ALA A 48 8.67 -8.56 -9.46
N GLU A 49 9.83 -9.06 -9.05
CA GLU A 49 9.98 -10.39 -8.47
C GLU A 49 9.27 -10.47 -7.11
N THR A 50 9.45 -9.45 -6.28
CA THR A 50 8.83 -9.37 -4.95
C THR A 50 7.31 -9.30 -5.03
N CYS A 51 6.76 -8.51 -5.97
CA CYS A 51 5.33 -8.47 -6.22
C CYS A 51 4.78 -9.85 -6.67
N ARG A 52 5.50 -10.56 -7.54
CA ARG A 52 5.12 -11.93 -7.91
C ARG A 52 5.09 -12.87 -6.72
N MET A 53 6.12 -12.83 -5.86
CA MET A 53 6.16 -13.63 -4.62
C MET A 53 4.89 -13.42 -3.76
N LEU A 54 4.47 -12.19 -3.57
CA LEU A 54 3.24 -11.87 -2.81
C LEU A 54 1.97 -12.36 -3.53
N LYS A 55 1.92 -12.24 -4.87
CA LYS A 55 0.80 -12.78 -5.67
C LYS A 55 0.70 -14.29 -5.56
N ASP A 56 1.82 -14.99 -5.65
CA ASP A 56 1.91 -16.46 -5.54
C ASP A 56 1.50 -16.94 -4.14
N ALA A 57 1.76 -16.11 -3.11
CA ALA A 57 1.25 -16.34 -1.75
C ALA A 57 -0.26 -16.02 -1.59
N GLY A 58 -0.95 -15.61 -2.65
CA GLY A 58 -2.40 -15.38 -2.68
C GLY A 58 -2.85 -14.01 -2.20
N PHE A 59 -1.98 -13.01 -2.20
CA PHE A 59 -2.36 -11.63 -1.89
C PHE A 59 -2.79 -10.86 -3.14
N LEU A 60 -3.75 -9.95 -2.96
CA LEU A 60 -3.94 -8.83 -3.86
C LEU A 60 -2.91 -7.75 -3.56
N LEU A 61 -2.46 -7.04 -4.60
CA LEU A 61 -1.53 -5.93 -4.46
C LEU A 61 -2.22 -4.62 -4.77
N VAL A 62 -2.34 -3.77 -3.77
CA VAL A 62 -3.01 -2.48 -3.87
C VAL A 62 -2.00 -1.38 -3.55
N VAL A 63 -1.73 -0.52 -4.51
CA VAL A 63 -0.95 0.70 -4.23
C VAL A 63 -1.82 1.68 -3.46
N ALA A 64 -1.29 2.30 -2.40
CA ALA A 64 -1.96 3.35 -1.65
C ALA A 64 -1.01 4.53 -1.47
N THR A 65 -1.14 5.57 -2.30
CA THR A 65 -0.16 6.66 -2.40
C THR A 65 -0.75 8.05 -2.21
N ASN A 66 -0.03 8.92 -1.52
CA ASN A 66 -0.31 10.36 -1.46
C ASN A 66 0.50 11.07 -2.54
N GLN A 67 -0.17 11.82 -3.41
CA GLN A 67 0.44 12.64 -4.46
C GLN A 67 0.03 14.12 -4.30
N PRO A 68 0.50 14.78 -3.21
CA PRO A 68 -0.01 16.09 -2.81
C PRO A 68 0.36 17.21 -3.76
N ASP A 69 1.41 17.04 -4.57
CA ASP A 69 1.90 18.06 -5.48
C ASP A 69 0.91 18.35 -6.60
N VAL A 70 0.04 17.38 -6.92
CA VAL A 70 -1.10 17.60 -7.85
C VAL A 70 -2.11 18.56 -7.23
N GLY A 71 -2.53 18.33 -6.00
CA GLY A 71 -3.48 19.21 -5.30
C GLY A 71 -2.90 20.60 -4.99
N ARG A 72 -1.57 20.73 -4.92
CA ARG A 72 -0.85 22.00 -4.76
C ARG A 72 -0.64 22.74 -6.07
N GLY A 73 -0.92 22.08 -7.22
CA GLY A 73 -0.65 22.65 -8.55
C GLY A 73 0.82 22.67 -8.94
N THR A 74 1.72 21.99 -8.21
CA THR A 74 3.15 21.90 -8.51
C THR A 74 3.52 20.68 -9.36
N GLN A 75 2.56 19.75 -9.56
CA GLN A 75 2.69 18.61 -10.45
C GLN A 75 1.42 18.44 -11.28
N ARG A 76 1.54 18.04 -12.53
CA ARG A 76 0.40 17.72 -13.39
C ARG A 76 -0.12 16.32 -13.13
N ARG A 77 -1.44 16.19 -13.06
CA ARG A 77 -2.10 14.91 -12.80
C ARG A 77 -1.77 13.87 -13.87
N GLU A 78 -1.73 14.29 -15.14
CA GLU A 78 -1.45 13.41 -16.27
C GLU A 78 -0.07 12.76 -16.17
N VAL A 79 0.92 13.46 -15.60
CA VAL A 79 2.27 12.91 -15.37
C VAL A 79 2.23 11.83 -14.30
N VAL A 80 1.50 12.04 -13.20
CA VAL A 80 1.33 11.04 -12.15
C VAL A 80 0.56 9.81 -12.65
N GLU A 81 -0.50 10.02 -13.43
CA GLU A 81 -1.26 8.92 -14.06
C GLU A 81 -0.40 8.12 -15.06
N ALA A 82 0.49 8.77 -15.80
CA ALA A 82 1.43 8.08 -16.68
C ALA A 82 2.45 7.23 -15.90
N MET A 83 2.91 7.69 -14.72
CA MET A 83 3.73 6.87 -13.80
C MET A 83 2.94 5.67 -13.28
N HIS A 84 1.68 5.85 -12.92
CA HIS A 84 0.80 4.76 -12.49
C HIS A 84 0.58 3.73 -13.60
N ALA A 85 0.36 4.19 -14.83
CA ALA A 85 0.26 3.29 -15.99
C ALA A 85 1.54 2.49 -16.23
N LYS A 86 2.72 3.10 -16.02
CA LYS A 86 4.01 2.40 -16.04
C LYS A 86 4.08 1.32 -14.96
N LEU A 87 3.70 1.63 -13.72
CA LEU A 87 3.64 0.64 -12.63
C LEU A 87 2.74 -0.55 -12.97
N GLN A 88 1.52 -0.29 -13.45
CA GLN A 88 0.56 -1.34 -13.79
C GLN A 88 1.01 -2.21 -14.96
N ARG A 89 1.83 -1.69 -15.86
CA ARG A 89 2.40 -2.44 -16.98
C ARG A 89 3.56 -3.35 -16.54
N GLU A 90 4.34 -2.90 -15.53
CA GLU A 90 5.57 -3.59 -15.13
C GLU A 90 5.39 -4.47 -13.89
N LEU A 91 4.39 -4.19 -13.06
CA LEU A 91 4.12 -4.92 -11.81
C LEU A 91 2.72 -5.54 -11.82
N PRO A 92 2.52 -6.72 -11.22
CA PRO A 92 1.23 -7.43 -11.18
C PRO A 92 0.28 -6.81 -10.13
N LEU A 93 0.00 -5.52 -10.27
CA LEU A 93 -0.86 -4.77 -9.36
C LEU A 93 -2.34 -5.01 -9.68
N ASP A 94 -3.15 -5.19 -8.64
CA ASP A 94 -4.60 -5.35 -8.80
C ASP A 94 -5.33 -4.00 -8.77
N ARG A 95 -4.74 -3.00 -8.07
CA ARG A 95 -5.37 -1.68 -7.93
C ARG A 95 -4.36 -0.59 -7.55
N ILE A 96 -4.68 0.66 -7.89
CA ILE A 96 -3.99 1.85 -7.40
C ILE A 96 -5.01 2.78 -6.76
N GLU A 97 -4.82 3.06 -5.48
CA GLU A 97 -5.50 4.08 -4.71
C GLU A 97 -4.58 5.29 -4.60
N VAL A 98 -5.09 6.47 -4.94
CA VAL A 98 -4.32 7.70 -4.90
C VAL A 98 -5.10 8.83 -4.23
N SER A 99 -4.42 9.59 -3.38
CA SER A 99 -4.91 10.85 -2.85
C SER A 99 -4.13 12.00 -3.46
N TYR A 100 -4.83 12.90 -4.13
CA TYR A 100 -4.28 14.14 -4.69
C TYR A 100 -4.44 15.34 -3.76
N ASP A 101 -4.97 15.14 -2.54
CA ASP A 101 -5.12 16.19 -1.55
C ASP A 101 -3.75 16.83 -1.22
N GLY A 102 -3.61 18.14 -1.48
CA GLY A 102 -2.40 18.91 -1.26
C GLY A 102 -2.00 19.07 0.21
N GLY A 103 -2.90 18.77 1.14
CA GLY A 103 -2.78 19.04 2.57
C GLY A 103 -3.10 20.51 2.87
N GLY A 104 -3.81 20.73 3.95
CA GLY A 104 -4.29 22.07 4.33
C GLY A 104 -5.78 22.26 4.13
N GLU A 105 -6.49 21.34 3.50
CA GLU A 105 -7.96 21.31 3.45
C GLU A 105 -8.54 21.13 4.85
N LYS A 106 -9.69 21.75 5.07
CA LYS A 106 -10.46 21.63 6.32
C LYS A 106 -11.91 21.29 6.01
N PRO A 107 -12.41 20.12 6.39
CA PRO A 107 -11.66 19.00 7.00
C PRO A 107 -10.66 18.34 6.03
N PRO A 108 -9.58 17.73 6.55
CA PRO A 108 -8.64 17.02 5.71
C PRO A 108 -9.32 15.83 5.02
N SER A 109 -8.90 15.49 3.79
CA SER A 109 -9.43 14.35 3.04
C SER A 109 -9.27 13.02 3.80
N GLU A 110 -10.32 12.20 3.84
CA GLU A 110 -10.30 10.84 4.40
C GLU A 110 -9.31 9.93 3.68
N PHE A 111 -9.08 10.20 2.39
CA PHE A 111 -8.24 9.38 1.53
C PHE A 111 -6.75 9.69 1.64
N ARG A 112 -6.38 10.81 2.31
CA ARG A 112 -4.98 11.17 2.48
C ARG A 112 -4.39 10.49 3.71
N LYS A 113 -3.38 9.62 3.52
CA LYS A 113 -2.61 9.04 4.64
C LYS A 113 -2.07 10.15 5.55
N PRO A 114 -2.20 10.05 6.89
CA PRO A 114 -2.40 8.81 7.68
C PRO A 114 -3.87 8.36 7.84
N ARG A 115 -4.85 9.00 7.20
CA ARG A 115 -6.23 8.53 7.26
C ARG A 115 -6.42 7.29 6.39
N PRO A 116 -7.26 6.32 6.83
CA PRO A 116 -7.33 5.00 6.22
C PRO A 116 -8.26 4.92 4.99
N GLY A 117 -8.85 6.01 4.53
CA GLY A 117 -9.93 5.98 3.52
C GLY A 117 -9.60 5.23 2.24
N MET A 118 -8.35 5.31 1.75
CA MET A 118 -7.91 4.52 0.58
C MET A 118 -7.98 3.02 0.85
N LEU A 119 -7.51 2.57 2.03
CA LEU A 119 -7.49 1.16 2.42
C LEU A 119 -8.92 0.63 2.64
N LEU A 120 -9.76 1.42 3.31
CA LEU A 120 -11.15 1.08 3.59
C LEU A 120 -11.96 0.95 2.30
N ARG A 121 -11.80 1.89 1.34
CA ARG A 121 -12.45 1.83 0.04
C ARG A 121 -12.03 0.59 -0.74
N ALA A 122 -10.73 0.34 -0.84
CA ALA A 122 -10.23 -0.87 -1.51
C ALA A 122 -10.76 -2.14 -0.84
N ALA A 123 -10.84 -2.18 0.50
CA ALA A 123 -11.38 -3.32 1.23
C ALA A 123 -12.85 -3.57 0.92
N GLN A 124 -13.66 -2.53 0.88
CA GLN A 124 -15.07 -2.63 0.54
C GLN A 124 -15.28 -3.13 -0.90
N GLU A 125 -14.53 -2.57 -1.86
CA GLU A 125 -14.75 -2.86 -3.29
C GLU A 125 -14.11 -4.19 -3.72
N LEU A 126 -13.07 -4.67 -3.02
CA LEU A 126 -12.39 -5.92 -3.32
C LEU A 126 -12.76 -7.08 -2.39
N GLY A 127 -13.61 -6.85 -1.38
CA GLY A 127 -14.01 -7.86 -0.40
C GLY A 127 -12.82 -8.33 0.46
N LEU A 128 -12.09 -7.39 1.08
CA LEU A 128 -10.89 -7.71 1.86
C LEU A 128 -11.21 -7.86 3.35
N ASP A 129 -10.52 -8.80 4.00
CA ASP A 129 -10.37 -8.83 5.45
C ASP A 129 -9.17 -7.98 5.86
N LEU A 130 -9.41 -6.79 6.36
CA LEU A 130 -8.32 -5.86 6.75
C LEU A 130 -7.42 -6.44 7.84
N ALA A 131 -7.94 -7.28 8.75
CA ALA A 131 -7.14 -7.94 9.77
C ALA A 131 -6.16 -8.98 9.20
N ALA A 132 -6.43 -9.47 7.97
CA ALA A 132 -5.55 -10.36 7.21
C ALA A 132 -4.69 -9.59 6.18
N CYS A 133 -4.83 -8.26 6.11
CA CYS A 133 -4.09 -7.39 5.20
C CYS A 133 -2.86 -6.77 5.87
N TRP A 134 -1.98 -6.27 5.01
CA TRP A 134 -0.74 -5.62 5.40
C TRP A 134 -0.62 -4.24 4.76
N MET A 135 -0.02 -3.28 5.47
CA MET A 135 0.42 -2.01 4.91
C MET A 135 1.94 -1.93 4.98
N VAL A 136 2.57 -1.75 3.82
CA VAL A 136 4.03 -1.58 3.66
C VAL A 136 4.31 -0.15 3.25
N GLY A 137 5.14 0.54 4.01
CA GLY A 137 5.51 1.93 3.73
C GLY A 137 6.86 2.31 4.31
N ASP A 138 7.37 3.46 3.89
CA ASP A 138 8.66 4.01 4.32
C ASP A 138 8.52 5.29 5.16
N ARG A 139 7.25 5.70 5.45
CA ARG A 139 6.92 6.91 6.20
C ARG A 139 6.00 6.60 7.38
N TRP A 140 6.04 7.47 8.41
CA TRP A 140 5.15 7.36 9.55
C TRP A 140 3.66 7.34 9.17
N ARG A 141 3.30 8.04 8.08
CA ARG A 141 1.91 8.12 7.60
C ARG A 141 1.36 6.79 7.11
N ASP A 142 2.24 5.93 6.61
CA ASP A 142 1.86 4.60 6.14
C ASP A 142 1.53 3.70 7.33
N ILE A 143 2.38 3.75 8.35
CA ILE A 143 2.21 2.96 9.58
C ILE A 143 0.94 3.38 10.31
N ASP A 144 0.74 4.68 10.52
CA ASP A 144 -0.47 5.20 11.15
C ASP A 144 -1.73 4.86 10.34
N CYS A 145 -1.65 4.91 9.00
CA CYS A 145 -2.74 4.55 8.09
C CYS A 145 -3.08 3.05 8.18
N GLY A 146 -2.06 2.19 8.17
CA GLY A 146 -2.24 0.75 8.31
C GLY A 146 -2.91 0.38 9.63
N HIS A 147 -2.43 0.93 10.75
CA HIS A 147 -3.03 0.72 12.06
C HIS A 147 -4.48 1.23 12.14
N ALA A 148 -4.74 2.43 11.59
CA ALA A 148 -6.08 2.99 11.57
C ALA A 148 -7.07 2.18 10.73
N ALA A 149 -6.58 1.44 9.73
CA ALA A 149 -7.38 0.50 8.93
C ALA A 149 -7.52 -0.89 9.57
N GLY A 150 -6.78 -1.20 10.64
CA GLY A 150 -6.75 -2.53 11.25
C GLY A 150 -5.83 -3.54 10.53
N CYS A 151 -4.92 -3.06 9.69
CA CYS A 151 -3.92 -3.88 9.00
C CYS A 151 -2.68 -4.08 9.87
N ARG A 152 -1.94 -5.16 9.61
CA ARG A 152 -0.55 -5.29 10.07
C ARG A 152 0.35 -4.36 9.26
N THR A 153 1.47 -3.93 9.86
CA THR A 153 2.32 -2.89 9.28
C THR A 153 3.77 -3.32 9.15
N VAL A 154 4.38 -3.01 8.01
CA VAL A 154 5.81 -3.19 7.77
C VAL A 154 6.44 -1.86 7.36
N PHE A 155 7.40 -1.40 8.14
CA PHE A 155 8.14 -0.18 7.87
C PHE A 155 9.45 -0.50 7.15
N ILE A 156 9.63 0.04 5.95
CA ILE A 156 10.91 -0.01 5.22
C ILE A 156 11.75 1.18 5.67
N ASN A 157 12.85 0.91 6.36
CA ASN A 157 13.74 1.96 6.85
C ASN A 157 14.67 2.45 5.73
N ARG A 158 14.37 3.60 5.15
CA ARG A 158 15.18 4.26 4.13
C ARG A 158 16.20 5.27 4.71
N GLY A 159 16.29 5.36 6.03
CA GLY A 159 17.22 6.28 6.69
C GLY A 159 16.81 7.76 6.64
N TYR A 160 15.54 8.07 6.37
CA TYR A 160 15.08 9.46 6.38
C TYR A 160 15.07 10.05 7.79
N ALA A 161 15.33 11.36 7.89
CA ALA A 161 15.27 12.12 9.14
C ALA A 161 13.82 12.37 9.60
N GLU A 162 13.01 11.30 9.64
CA GLU A 162 11.60 11.33 10.04
C GLU A 162 11.35 10.35 11.18
N LYS A 163 10.64 10.81 12.22
CA LYS A 163 10.30 9.96 13.37
C LYS A 163 8.95 9.30 13.14
N LEU A 164 8.89 8.01 13.42
CA LEU A 164 7.63 7.29 13.51
C LEU A 164 6.84 7.76 14.74
N ARG A 165 5.52 7.86 14.61
CA ARG A 165 4.60 8.20 15.69
C ARG A 165 4.15 6.98 16.47
N GLN A 166 4.02 5.86 15.76
CA GLN A 166 3.66 4.55 16.30
C GLN A 166 4.72 3.52 15.88
N ALA A 167 4.88 2.47 16.69
CA ALA A 167 5.75 1.35 16.32
C ALA A 167 5.08 0.53 15.22
N PRO A 168 5.77 0.18 14.12
CA PRO A 168 5.28 -0.79 13.16
C PRO A 168 5.36 -2.20 13.76
N ASP A 169 4.58 -3.15 13.22
CA ASP A 169 4.71 -4.56 13.61
C ASP A 169 6.09 -5.11 13.21
N PHE A 170 6.62 -4.70 12.06
CA PHE A 170 7.95 -5.10 11.58
C PHE A 170 8.73 -3.93 10.98
N ARG A 171 10.07 -4.02 11.09
CA ARG A 171 11.02 -3.10 10.43
C ARG A 171 11.96 -3.89 9.56
N VAL A 172 12.17 -3.42 8.34
CA VAL A 172 13.00 -4.06 7.32
C VAL A 172 13.82 -3.02 6.54
N ALA A 173 14.81 -3.48 5.76
CA ALA A 173 15.62 -2.60 4.93
C ALA A 173 15.05 -2.41 3.50
N ASN A 174 14.28 -3.37 2.98
CA ASN A 174 13.80 -3.37 1.60
C ASN A 174 12.48 -4.13 1.43
N LEU A 175 11.91 -4.04 0.22
CA LEU A 175 10.64 -4.66 -0.11
C LEU A 175 10.71 -6.20 -0.09
N THR A 176 11.84 -6.78 -0.47
CA THR A 176 12.03 -8.25 -0.47
C THR A 176 11.96 -8.81 0.94
N GLU A 177 12.58 -8.15 1.91
CA GLU A 177 12.49 -8.53 3.33
C GLU A 177 11.03 -8.39 3.85
N ALA A 178 10.35 -7.31 3.46
CA ALA A 178 8.94 -7.13 3.80
C ALA A 178 8.08 -8.29 3.28
N ALA A 179 8.26 -8.68 2.02
CA ALA A 179 7.50 -9.77 1.42
C ALA A 179 7.77 -11.13 2.10
N ARG A 180 9.01 -11.43 2.45
CA ARG A 180 9.35 -12.65 3.21
C ARG A 180 8.63 -12.71 4.54
N ILE A 181 8.68 -11.62 5.32
CA ILE A 181 7.96 -11.54 6.60
C ILE A 181 6.46 -11.72 6.41
N ILE A 182 5.87 -11.08 5.40
CA ILE A 182 4.45 -11.19 5.10
C ILE A 182 4.06 -12.64 4.80
N VAL A 183 4.82 -13.31 3.95
CA VAL A 183 4.57 -14.72 3.58
C VAL A 183 4.72 -15.65 4.78
N GLU A 184 5.78 -15.50 5.57
CA GLU A 184 6.06 -16.30 6.76
C GLU A 184 4.97 -16.15 7.85
N HIS A 185 4.45 -14.95 8.04
CA HIS A 185 3.46 -14.65 9.07
C HIS A 185 2.01 -14.72 8.58
N THR A 186 1.80 -15.22 7.37
CA THR A 186 0.47 -15.38 6.83
C THR A 186 -0.21 -16.60 7.41
N ARG A 187 -1.26 -16.41 8.21
CA ARG A 187 -2.11 -17.51 8.67
C ARG A 187 -2.85 -18.10 7.46
N PRO A 188 -2.95 -19.43 7.36
CA PRO A 188 -3.82 -20.04 6.37
C PRO A 188 -5.25 -19.51 6.57
N ALA A 189 -5.94 -19.22 5.45
CA ALA A 189 -7.33 -18.76 5.49
C ALA A 189 -8.14 -19.69 6.40
N THR A 190 -8.70 -19.16 7.49
CA THR A 190 -9.52 -19.91 8.42
C THR A 190 -10.79 -20.31 7.65
N LYS A 191 -10.92 -21.58 7.29
CA LYS A 191 -12.20 -22.12 6.85
C LYS A 191 -13.14 -21.97 8.05
N LEU A 192 -14.08 -21.04 7.99
CA LEU A 192 -15.21 -21.02 8.92
C LEU A 192 -15.98 -22.32 8.67
N SER A 193 -15.75 -23.33 9.51
CA SER A 193 -16.59 -24.50 9.57
C SER A 193 -17.97 -24.01 10.01
N SER A 194 -18.97 -24.17 9.14
CA SER A 194 -20.37 -24.08 9.52
C SER A 194 -20.59 -25.10 10.64
N GLY A 195 -20.60 -24.62 11.89
CA GLY A 195 -21.00 -25.42 13.03
C GLY A 195 -22.46 -25.81 12.88
N ASN A 196 -22.68 -27.09 12.65
CA ASN A 196 -23.97 -27.74 12.79
C ASN A 196 -24.27 -27.81 14.31
N SER A 197 -25.38 -27.28 14.69
CA SER A 197 -26.14 -27.69 15.88
C SER A 197 -27.60 -27.39 15.64
#